data_2466090c4644a4f567c78713a36ff55d
#
_entry.id   2466090c4644a4f567c78713a36ff55d
#
_cell.length_a   1.000
_cell.length_b   1.000
_cell.length_c   1.000
_cell.angle_alpha   90.00
_cell.angle_beta   90.00
_cell.angle_gamma   90.00
#
_symmetry.space_group_name_H-M   'P 1'
#
loop_
_entity.id
_entity.type
_entity.pdbx_description
1 polymer ?
#
loop_
_entity_poly.entity_id
_entity_poly.type
_entity_poly.pdbx_seq_one_letter_code
_entity_poly.pdbx_strand_id
1 'polypeptide(L)'
;MSTYLALVPILVFALAAWRGVNFLAPAACAGALAALLLAGFPAGVLPRAFWIAAPMAAVLFAGVLLREVANPRVAPAAPRDAAQAHRRLFVACFLLGPFFECAVGFGIGAMFALPFIFAAHREGANAAALAMLTQCLVPWGAMAMGPMGSADIASVNAIAVGQASAAAVAWMLPPFLICFWWLTRDLGVSWFQRLADVAWLAALWLVLDLISPYATPDAAGIAACAIVAAARLVWDERPTPAQAFAVLARQWPYVALTLALAGSRLVPEIGAITKTVALPTASNLPAFAPFHHASFWLLALALLASRGKAVPVAAAWSQSKRAIFAGATFILFGEALAQGGFAAALVDAYTQIAGSLAIAVVPILGALGGMATGSALAASAVNLPLTLPLMGADPLPAIGAHVAVAAAFTAFSPARVTLAAGLSGLASDAGAVYRELRPLVVMLCLAAAALFVWGV
;
A
#
# COMPACT_ATOMS: atom_id res chain seq x y z
N MET A 1 -18.19 -6.77 29.36
CA MET A 1 -18.08 -5.28 29.26
C MET A 1 -19.37 -4.75 28.65
N SER A 2 -19.94 -3.64 29.11
CA SER A 2 -21.15 -3.14 28.48
C SER A 2 -20.84 -2.58 27.08
N THR A 3 -21.74 -2.78 26.12
CA THR A 3 -21.60 -2.28 24.74
C THR A 3 -21.36 -0.76 24.68
N TYR A 4 -21.95 -0.01 25.60
CA TYR A 4 -21.76 1.45 25.71
C TYR A 4 -20.33 1.84 26.06
N LEU A 5 -19.65 1.09 26.94
CA LEU A 5 -18.25 1.32 27.25
C LEU A 5 -17.34 0.98 26.05
N ALA A 6 -17.75 0.00 25.23
CA ALA A 6 -17.01 -0.36 24.04
C ALA A 6 -16.99 0.74 22.96
N LEU A 7 -17.96 1.61 22.93
CA LEU A 7 -17.99 2.74 22.00
C LEU A 7 -17.06 3.90 22.42
N VAL A 8 -16.69 4.03 23.69
CA VAL A 8 -15.92 5.18 24.20
C VAL A 8 -14.59 5.39 23.46
N PRO A 9 -13.72 4.38 23.28
CA PRO A 9 -12.46 4.59 22.56
C PRO A 9 -12.65 5.06 21.11
N ILE A 10 -13.67 4.52 20.43
CA ILE A 10 -14.00 4.87 19.05
C ILE A 10 -14.55 6.32 18.98
N LEU A 11 -15.41 6.71 19.92
CA LEU A 11 -15.93 8.07 19.99
C LEU A 11 -14.82 9.08 20.31
N VAL A 12 -13.90 8.75 21.22
CA VAL A 12 -12.72 9.58 21.51
C VAL A 12 -11.86 9.75 20.25
N PHE A 13 -11.59 8.64 19.53
CA PHE A 13 -10.91 8.71 18.24
C PHE A 13 -11.63 9.58 17.22
N ALA A 14 -12.93 9.37 17.02
CA ALA A 14 -13.73 10.10 16.04
C ALA A 14 -13.82 11.60 16.36
N LEU A 15 -14.06 11.97 17.60
CA LEU A 15 -14.12 13.37 18.04
C LEU A 15 -12.78 14.09 17.87
N ALA A 16 -11.67 13.42 18.20
CA ALA A 16 -10.35 14.00 18.01
C ALA A 16 -9.99 14.08 16.52
N ALA A 17 -10.34 13.06 15.71
CA ALA A 17 -10.11 13.03 14.27
C ALA A 17 -10.94 14.08 13.49
N TRP A 18 -12.09 14.47 14.01
CA TRP A 18 -12.93 15.54 13.43
C TRP A 18 -12.15 16.84 13.19
N ARG A 19 -11.11 17.10 13.96
CA ARG A 19 -10.26 18.29 13.80
C ARG A 19 -9.42 18.27 12.52
N GLY A 20 -9.43 17.19 11.78
CA GLY A 20 -8.77 17.06 10.47
C GLY A 20 -7.64 16.05 10.42
N VAL A 21 -7.07 15.86 9.23
CA VAL A 21 -6.07 14.80 8.92
C VAL A 21 -4.84 14.84 9.81
N ASN A 22 -4.39 16.03 10.19
CA ASN A 22 -3.21 16.18 11.05
C ASN A 22 -3.43 15.65 12.48
N PHE A 23 -4.69 15.41 12.87
CA PHE A 23 -5.07 14.93 14.20
C PHE A 23 -5.35 13.43 14.24
N LEU A 24 -5.29 12.70 13.12
CA LEU A 24 -5.59 11.27 13.08
C LEU A 24 -4.66 10.43 13.97
N ALA A 25 -3.33 10.69 13.94
CA ALA A 25 -2.40 9.98 14.81
C ALA A 25 -2.59 10.36 16.30
N PRO A 26 -2.69 11.65 16.69
CA PRO A 26 -3.10 12.01 18.05
C PRO A 26 -4.44 11.43 18.47
N ALA A 27 -5.43 11.35 17.57
CA ALA A 27 -6.72 10.75 17.83
C ALA A 27 -6.60 9.24 18.11
N ALA A 28 -5.79 8.52 17.34
CA ALA A 28 -5.51 7.11 17.56
C ALA A 28 -4.82 6.88 18.93
N CYS A 29 -3.87 7.75 19.30
CA CYS A 29 -3.28 7.73 20.64
C CYS A 29 -4.32 7.97 21.76
N ALA A 30 -5.19 8.94 21.60
CA ALA A 30 -6.23 9.25 22.59
C ALA A 30 -7.23 8.08 22.71
N GLY A 31 -7.66 7.50 21.60
CA GLY A 31 -8.50 6.30 21.57
C GLY A 31 -7.83 5.09 22.22
N ALA A 32 -6.55 4.85 21.91
CA ALA A 32 -5.76 3.78 22.55
C ALA A 32 -5.66 3.99 24.06
N LEU A 33 -5.37 5.20 24.52
CA LEU A 33 -5.30 5.52 25.93
C LEU A 33 -6.65 5.31 26.63
N ALA A 34 -7.75 5.75 26.04
CA ALA A 34 -9.09 5.52 26.56
C ALA A 34 -9.39 4.03 26.67
N ALA A 35 -9.06 3.22 25.65
CA ALA A 35 -9.24 1.79 25.69
C ALA A 35 -8.40 1.14 26.79
N LEU A 36 -7.12 1.49 26.90
CA LEU A 36 -6.22 0.93 27.93
C LEU A 36 -6.64 1.29 29.34
N LEU A 37 -7.07 2.53 29.58
CA LEU A 37 -7.56 2.95 30.89
C LEU A 37 -8.83 2.19 31.32
N LEU A 38 -9.75 1.98 30.39
CA LEU A 38 -10.99 1.24 30.64
C LEU A 38 -10.79 -0.27 30.77
N ALA A 39 -9.82 -0.84 30.04
CA ALA A 39 -9.50 -2.27 30.07
C ALA A 39 -8.53 -2.67 31.18
N GLY A 40 -7.91 -1.72 31.89
CA GLY A 40 -6.93 -2.00 32.95
C GLY A 40 -5.53 -2.36 32.42
N PHE A 41 -5.12 -1.86 31.26
CA PHE A 41 -3.79 -2.09 30.65
C PHE A 41 -3.43 -3.58 30.48
N PRO A 42 -4.06 -4.34 29.57
CA PRO A 42 -3.67 -5.72 29.34
C PRO A 42 -2.19 -5.86 28.99
N ALA A 43 -1.48 -6.75 29.65
CA ALA A 43 0.00 -6.83 29.58
C ALA A 43 0.56 -7.12 28.18
N GLY A 44 -0.26 -7.74 27.30
CA GLY A 44 0.13 -8.07 25.91
C GLY A 44 0.08 -6.91 24.93
N VAL A 45 -0.64 -5.82 25.22
CA VAL A 45 -0.93 -4.75 24.25
C VAL A 45 0.36 -4.06 23.78
N LEU A 46 1.15 -3.54 24.71
CA LEU A 46 2.35 -2.77 24.37
C LEU A 46 3.43 -3.61 23.68
N PRO A 47 3.77 -4.83 24.18
CA PRO A 47 4.74 -5.68 23.51
C PRO A 47 4.31 -6.06 22.10
N ARG A 48 3.03 -6.43 21.89
CA ARG A 48 2.52 -6.80 20.57
C ARG A 48 2.47 -5.60 19.61
N ALA A 49 1.95 -4.46 20.07
CA ALA A 49 1.93 -3.24 19.26
C ALA A 49 3.34 -2.81 18.82
N PHE A 50 4.32 -2.86 19.74
CA PHE A 50 5.71 -2.56 19.42
C PHE A 50 6.30 -3.56 18.41
N TRP A 51 6.04 -4.86 18.61
CA TRP A 51 6.55 -5.93 17.75
C TRP A 51 6.05 -5.82 16.30
N ILE A 52 4.80 -5.41 16.09
CA ILE A 52 4.23 -5.17 14.76
C ILE A 52 4.73 -3.83 14.18
N ALA A 53 4.83 -2.79 15.00
CA ALA A 53 5.20 -1.45 14.55
C ALA A 53 6.69 -1.30 14.20
N ALA A 54 7.60 -1.99 14.89
CA ALA A 54 9.04 -1.83 14.69
C ALA A 54 9.53 -2.30 13.32
N PRO A 55 9.16 -3.49 12.80
CA PRO A 55 9.47 -3.89 11.43
C PRO A 55 8.90 -2.94 10.38
N MET A 56 7.67 -2.46 10.58
CA MET A 56 7.05 -1.43 9.74
C MET A 56 7.90 -0.16 9.68
N ALA A 57 8.27 0.38 10.84
CA ALA A 57 9.08 1.59 10.93
C ALA A 57 10.43 1.42 10.21
N ALA A 58 11.05 0.24 10.35
CA ALA A 58 12.31 -0.09 9.70
C ALA A 58 12.18 -0.09 8.15
N VAL A 59 11.11 -0.69 7.60
CA VAL A 59 10.85 -0.67 6.14
C VAL A 59 10.63 0.75 5.65
N LEU A 60 9.81 1.53 6.34
CA LEU A 60 9.51 2.92 5.97
C LEU A 60 10.76 3.78 5.93
N PHE A 61 11.54 3.74 7.00
CA PHE A 61 12.78 4.51 7.08
C PHE A 61 13.79 4.08 6.02
N ALA A 62 14.06 2.78 5.89
CA ALA A 62 15.01 2.23 4.94
C ALA A 62 14.60 2.47 3.47
N GLY A 63 13.30 2.38 3.17
CA GLY A 63 12.76 2.66 1.84
C GLY A 63 12.95 4.12 1.44
N VAL A 64 12.63 5.08 2.33
CA VAL A 64 12.88 6.50 2.09
C VAL A 64 14.38 6.77 1.95
N LEU A 65 15.22 6.13 2.77
CA LEU A 65 16.67 6.27 2.70
C LEU A 65 17.22 5.79 1.35
N LEU A 66 16.79 4.61 0.88
CA LEU A 66 17.18 4.09 -0.44
C LEU A 66 16.78 5.08 -1.55
N ARG A 67 15.57 5.62 -1.50
CA ARG A 67 15.10 6.63 -2.46
C ARG A 67 15.99 7.86 -2.47
N GLU A 68 16.34 8.42 -1.31
CA GLU A 68 17.20 9.62 -1.21
C GLU A 68 18.57 9.40 -1.86
N VAL A 69 19.10 8.17 -1.76
CA VAL A 69 20.42 7.83 -2.30
C VAL A 69 20.35 7.43 -3.79
N ALA A 70 19.30 6.69 -4.18
CA ALA A 70 19.18 6.07 -5.50
C ALA A 70 18.42 6.90 -6.53
N ASN A 71 17.89 8.08 -6.17
CA ASN A 71 17.00 8.87 -7.01
C ASN A 71 17.66 9.31 -8.33
N PRO A 72 17.23 8.79 -9.48
CA PRO A 72 17.74 9.23 -10.79
C PRO A 72 17.09 10.57 -11.18
N ARG A 73 17.84 11.65 -11.10
CA ARG A 73 17.39 13.01 -11.47
C ARG A 73 17.37 13.24 -12.99
N VAL A 74 16.71 12.35 -13.76
CA VAL A 74 16.62 12.52 -15.21
C VAL A 74 15.17 12.77 -15.60
N ALA A 75 14.92 13.98 -16.12
CA ALA A 75 13.63 14.29 -16.73
C ALA A 75 13.43 13.42 -18.00
N PRO A 76 12.28 12.78 -18.17
CA PRO A 76 11.96 12.03 -19.37
C PRO A 76 11.88 12.99 -20.58
N ALA A 77 12.26 12.51 -21.76
CA ALA A 77 12.04 13.28 -22.98
C ALA A 77 10.54 13.45 -23.27
N ALA A 78 10.15 14.56 -23.88
CA ALA A 78 8.77 14.77 -24.30
C ALA A 78 8.33 13.70 -25.32
N PRO A 79 7.07 13.23 -25.29
CA PRO A 79 6.54 12.30 -26.27
C PRO A 79 6.42 12.96 -27.65
N ARG A 80 6.57 12.17 -28.71
CA ARG A 80 6.55 12.63 -30.10
C ARG A 80 5.13 12.87 -30.61
N ASP A 81 4.17 12.13 -30.09
CA ASP A 81 2.77 12.13 -30.51
C ASP A 81 1.84 11.72 -29.35
N ALA A 82 0.53 11.87 -29.55
CA ALA A 82 -0.48 11.54 -28.55
C ALA A 82 -0.48 10.05 -28.17
N ALA A 83 -0.18 9.16 -29.10
CA ALA A 83 -0.12 7.72 -28.85
C ALA A 83 1.05 7.36 -27.95
N GLN A 84 2.22 7.97 -28.17
CA GLN A 84 3.38 7.81 -27.28
C GLN A 84 3.12 8.44 -25.91
N ALA A 85 2.47 9.61 -25.87
CA ALA A 85 2.08 10.27 -24.63
C ALA A 85 1.21 9.32 -23.79
N HIS A 86 0.17 8.74 -24.38
CA HIS A 86 -0.74 7.81 -23.75
C HIS A 86 0.01 6.57 -23.20
N ARG A 87 0.85 5.91 -24.03
CA ARG A 87 1.64 4.74 -23.59
C ARG A 87 2.55 5.07 -22.42
N ARG A 88 3.24 6.21 -22.44
CA ARG A 88 4.12 6.64 -21.35
C ARG A 88 3.37 6.97 -20.07
N LEU A 89 2.18 7.59 -20.18
CA LEU A 89 1.29 7.82 -19.05
C LEU A 89 0.80 6.49 -18.45
N PHE A 90 0.41 5.53 -19.29
CA PHE A 90 0.04 4.20 -18.81
C PHE A 90 1.19 3.52 -18.05
N VAL A 91 2.38 3.50 -18.63
CA VAL A 91 3.58 2.94 -17.98
C VAL A 91 3.88 3.64 -16.66
N ALA A 92 3.78 4.97 -16.61
CA ALA A 92 4.00 5.74 -15.39
C ALA A 92 2.97 5.43 -14.31
N CYS A 93 1.67 5.37 -14.66
CA CYS A 93 0.58 5.19 -13.70
C CYS A 93 0.42 3.74 -13.22
N PHE A 94 0.65 2.73 -14.09
CA PHE A 94 0.30 1.34 -13.79
C PHE A 94 1.49 0.39 -13.65
N LEU A 95 2.68 0.77 -14.09
CA LEU A 95 3.85 -0.09 -14.03
C LEU A 95 4.97 0.51 -13.17
N LEU A 96 5.52 1.66 -13.56
CA LEU A 96 6.63 2.29 -12.83
C LEU A 96 6.18 2.86 -11.48
N GLY A 97 5.07 3.59 -11.45
CA GLY A 97 4.54 4.13 -10.21
C GLY A 97 4.25 3.03 -9.17
N PRO A 98 3.45 1.99 -9.50
CA PRO A 98 3.26 0.86 -8.62
C PRO A 98 4.55 0.12 -8.26
N PHE A 99 5.51 -0.04 -9.16
CA PHE A 99 6.82 -0.63 -8.84
C PHE A 99 7.52 0.13 -7.69
N PHE A 100 7.61 1.46 -7.82
CA PHE A 100 8.23 2.29 -6.78
C PHE A 100 7.37 2.37 -5.51
N GLU A 101 6.04 2.32 -5.63
CA GLU A 101 5.14 2.22 -4.48
C GLU A 101 5.34 0.88 -3.75
N CYS A 102 5.49 -0.24 -4.46
CA CYS A 102 5.81 -1.55 -3.87
C CYS A 102 7.17 -1.52 -3.15
N ALA A 103 8.18 -0.90 -3.76
CA ALA A 103 9.53 -0.86 -3.18
C ALA A 103 9.63 0.04 -1.95
N VAL A 104 8.94 1.17 -1.91
CA VAL A 104 9.13 2.21 -0.89
C VAL A 104 7.83 2.61 -0.19
N GLY A 105 6.72 2.73 -0.93
CA GLY A 105 5.41 3.12 -0.41
C GLY A 105 5.22 4.62 -0.23
N PHE A 106 4.14 4.98 0.47
CA PHE A 106 3.82 6.34 0.95
C PHE A 106 3.70 7.42 -0.13
N GLY A 107 3.16 7.04 -1.31
CA GLY A 107 2.98 7.98 -2.42
C GLY A 107 4.26 8.25 -3.21
N ILE A 108 5.33 7.49 -2.96
CA ILE A 108 6.57 7.57 -3.75
C ILE A 108 6.30 7.20 -5.21
N GLY A 109 5.40 6.25 -5.46
CA GLY A 109 4.96 5.93 -6.82
C GLY A 109 4.47 7.16 -7.58
N ALA A 110 3.67 8.02 -6.95
CA ALA A 110 3.21 9.28 -7.53
C ALA A 110 4.37 10.23 -7.84
N MET A 111 5.34 10.34 -6.95
CA MET A 111 6.53 11.20 -7.15
C MET A 111 7.37 10.74 -8.35
N PHE A 112 7.52 9.43 -8.55
CA PHE A 112 8.25 8.88 -9.71
C PHE A 112 7.46 8.96 -11.01
N ALA A 113 6.13 8.93 -10.96
CA ALA A 113 5.28 9.06 -12.15
C ALA A 113 5.17 10.52 -12.65
N LEU A 114 5.17 11.51 -11.74
CA LEU A 114 4.97 12.91 -12.08
C LEU A 114 5.92 13.46 -13.16
N PRO A 115 7.23 13.17 -13.18
CA PRO A 115 8.10 13.62 -14.28
C PRO A 115 7.64 13.15 -15.67
N PHE A 116 7.11 11.92 -15.78
CA PHE A 116 6.55 11.38 -17.02
C PHE A 116 5.22 12.04 -17.38
N ILE A 117 4.41 12.34 -16.36
CA ILE A 117 3.12 13.01 -16.51
C ILE A 117 3.33 14.44 -17.00
N PHE A 118 4.28 15.19 -16.43
CA PHE A 118 4.63 16.54 -16.89
C PHE A 118 5.25 16.53 -18.28
N ALA A 119 6.12 15.56 -18.60
CA ALA A 119 6.68 15.41 -19.95
C ALA A 119 5.60 15.17 -21.02
N ALA A 120 4.44 14.59 -20.62
CA ALA A 120 3.27 14.43 -21.48
C ALA A 120 2.33 15.66 -21.47
N HIS A 121 2.82 16.83 -21.04
CA HIS A 121 2.07 18.09 -20.96
C HIS A 121 0.79 18.01 -20.12
N ARG A 122 0.84 17.22 -19.03
CA ARG A 122 -0.24 17.16 -18.03
C ARG A 122 0.15 18.01 -16.84
N GLU A 123 -0.75 18.88 -16.42
CA GLU A 123 -0.51 19.86 -15.37
C GLU A 123 -1.67 19.92 -14.37
N GLY A 124 -1.45 20.56 -13.26
CA GLY A 124 -2.47 20.89 -12.28
C GLY A 124 -3.23 19.65 -11.76
N ALA A 125 -4.56 19.76 -11.69
CA ALA A 125 -5.43 18.73 -11.13
C ALA A 125 -5.41 17.40 -11.92
N ASN A 126 -5.29 17.49 -13.26
CA ASN A 126 -5.19 16.31 -14.11
C ASN A 126 -3.88 15.55 -13.84
N ALA A 127 -2.75 16.24 -13.73
CA ALA A 127 -1.47 15.61 -13.40
C ALA A 127 -1.51 14.96 -12.01
N ALA A 128 -2.04 15.65 -11.01
CA ALA A 128 -2.21 15.10 -9.66
C ALA A 128 -3.14 13.88 -9.64
N ALA A 129 -4.26 13.92 -10.36
CA ALA A 129 -5.18 12.80 -10.46
C ALA A 129 -4.54 11.57 -11.16
N LEU A 130 -3.80 11.78 -12.26
CA LEU A 130 -3.02 10.73 -12.92
C LEU A 130 -1.98 10.12 -11.97
N ALA A 131 -1.28 10.94 -11.19
CA ALA A 131 -0.33 10.47 -10.19
C ALA A 131 -1.00 9.61 -9.11
N MET A 132 -2.26 9.88 -8.74
CA MET A 132 -3.00 9.05 -7.80
C MET A 132 -3.36 7.66 -8.35
N LEU A 133 -3.37 7.45 -9.66
CA LEU A 133 -3.60 6.13 -10.25
C LEU A 133 -2.46 5.15 -9.97
N THR A 134 -1.28 5.62 -9.61
CA THR A 134 -0.16 4.77 -9.15
C THR A 134 -0.50 3.99 -7.88
N GLN A 135 -1.60 4.33 -7.21
CA GLN A 135 -2.06 3.67 -5.99
C GLN A 135 -2.86 2.38 -6.26
N CYS A 136 -2.99 1.95 -7.50
CA CYS A 136 -3.77 0.76 -7.89
C CYS A 136 -3.24 -0.56 -7.27
N LEU A 137 -1.95 -0.64 -6.88
CA LEU A 137 -1.32 -1.80 -6.23
C LEU A 137 -0.80 -1.49 -4.81
N VAL A 138 -1.41 -0.57 -4.10
CA VAL A 138 -1.05 -0.24 -2.70
C VAL A 138 -1.12 -1.43 -1.73
N PRO A 139 -1.87 -2.54 -1.93
CA PRO A 139 -1.70 -3.72 -1.08
C PRO A 139 -0.23 -4.12 -0.94
N TRP A 140 0.53 -4.05 -2.04
CA TRP A 140 1.97 -4.35 -2.07
C TRP A 140 2.87 -3.13 -1.78
N GLY A 141 2.29 -1.96 -1.55
CA GLY A 141 3.05 -0.74 -1.21
C GLY A 141 3.87 -0.89 0.07
N ALA A 142 5.03 -0.22 0.11
CA ALA A 142 5.98 -0.30 1.24
C ALA A 142 6.33 -1.75 1.60
N MET A 143 6.73 -2.56 0.61
CA MET A 143 7.07 -3.97 0.79
C MET A 143 5.88 -4.78 1.34
N ALA A 144 4.71 -4.58 0.76
CA ALA A 144 3.46 -5.30 1.07
C ALA A 144 3.04 -5.22 2.54
N MET A 145 3.26 -4.07 3.19
CA MET A 145 2.88 -3.89 4.60
C MET A 145 1.39 -4.10 4.86
N GLY A 146 0.51 -3.88 3.86
CA GLY A 146 -0.92 -4.20 3.97
C GLY A 146 -1.15 -5.68 4.26
N PRO A 147 -0.86 -6.60 3.34
CA PRO A 147 -1.01 -8.04 3.55
C PRO A 147 -0.16 -8.60 4.69
N MET A 148 1.12 -8.17 4.79
CA MET A 148 2.02 -8.66 5.84
C MET A 148 1.51 -8.32 7.24
N GLY A 149 1.20 -7.04 7.48
CA GLY A 149 0.70 -6.60 8.77
C GLY A 149 -0.71 -7.13 9.08
N SER A 150 -1.55 -7.30 8.06
CA SER A 150 -2.87 -7.93 8.24
C SER A 150 -2.74 -9.39 8.67
N ALA A 151 -1.77 -10.12 8.11
CA ALA A 151 -1.46 -11.49 8.51
C ALA A 151 -0.98 -11.57 9.96
N ASP A 152 -0.10 -10.64 10.38
CA ASP A 152 0.40 -10.56 11.75
C ASP A 152 -0.72 -10.24 12.75
N ILE A 153 -1.61 -9.28 12.39
CA ILE A 153 -2.75 -8.89 13.23
C ILE A 153 -3.73 -10.05 13.37
N ALA A 154 -4.06 -10.72 12.25
CA ALA A 154 -4.99 -11.84 12.22
C ALA A 154 -4.36 -13.18 12.69
N SER A 155 -3.04 -13.23 12.86
CA SER A 155 -2.28 -14.45 13.18
C SER A 155 -2.47 -15.57 12.15
N VAL A 156 -2.45 -15.21 10.85
CA VAL A 156 -2.59 -16.13 9.71
C VAL A 156 -1.36 -16.09 8.81
N ASN A 157 -1.29 -16.98 7.82
CA ASN A 157 -0.15 -17.04 6.91
C ASN A 157 -0.13 -15.83 5.95
N ALA A 158 0.99 -15.10 5.89
CA ALA A 158 1.14 -13.91 5.06
C ALA A 158 1.05 -14.20 3.56
N ILE A 159 1.54 -15.36 3.07
CA ILE A 159 1.43 -15.77 1.66
C ILE A 159 -0.04 -15.96 1.31
N ALA A 160 -0.81 -16.61 2.18
CA ALA A 160 -2.25 -16.81 1.98
C ALA A 160 -3.02 -15.48 1.93
N VAL A 161 -2.68 -14.51 2.80
CA VAL A 161 -3.27 -13.16 2.76
C VAL A 161 -2.85 -12.43 1.47
N GLY A 162 -1.59 -12.55 1.04
CA GLY A 162 -1.11 -12.00 -0.23
C GLY A 162 -1.89 -12.54 -1.42
N GLN A 163 -2.10 -13.86 -1.46
CA GLN A 163 -2.87 -14.54 -2.51
C GLN A 163 -4.35 -14.10 -2.51
N ALA A 164 -5.00 -14.06 -1.36
CA ALA A 164 -6.36 -13.57 -1.24
C ALA A 164 -6.48 -12.10 -1.65
N SER A 165 -5.47 -11.27 -1.31
CA SER A 165 -5.41 -9.87 -1.75
C SER A 165 -5.21 -9.74 -3.26
N ALA A 166 -4.43 -10.63 -3.90
CA ALA A 166 -4.24 -10.65 -5.35
C ALA A 166 -5.54 -10.97 -6.08
N ALA A 167 -6.30 -11.95 -5.60
CA ALA A 167 -7.63 -12.25 -6.14
C ALA A 167 -8.58 -11.05 -5.99
N ALA A 168 -8.61 -10.41 -4.82
CA ALA A 168 -9.50 -9.28 -4.56
C ALA A 168 -9.12 -8.02 -5.36
N VAL A 169 -7.83 -7.76 -5.60
CA VAL A 169 -7.39 -6.57 -6.34
C VAL A 169 -7.81 -6.60 -7.80
N ALA A 170 -8.07 -7.78 -8.37
CA ALA A 170 -8.63 -7.91 -9.73
C ALA A 170 -9.90 -7.07 -9.93
N TRP A 171 -10.73 -6.95 -8.88
CA TRP A 171 -11.95 -6.13 -8.90
C TRP A 171 -11.66 -4.63 -8.81
N MET A 172 -10.55 -4.25 -8.20
CA MET A 172 -10.17 -2.85 -8.00
C MET A 172 -9.44 -2.24 -9.22
N LEU A 173 -8.74 -3.05 -10.03
CA LEU A 173 -7.95 -2.56 -11.16
C LEU A 173 -8.77 -1.92 -12.30
N PRO A 174 -9.90 -2.49 -12.75
CA PRO A 174 -10.71 -1.90 -13.82
C PRO A 174 -11.17 -0.46 -13.53
N PRO A 175 -11.66 -0.08 -12.34
CA PRO A 175 -11.92 1.30 -11.96
C PRO A 175 -10.76 2.27 -12.22
N PHE A 176 -9.54 1.89 -11.86
CA PHE A 176 -8.35 2.72 -12.11
C PHE A 176 -8.09 2.90 -13.60
N LEU A 177 -8.23 1.82 -14.40
CA LEU A 177 -8.04 1.88 -15.85
C LEU A 177 -9.10 2.75 -16.54
N ILE A 178 -10.36 2.63 -16.16
CA ILE A 178 -11.44 3.45 -16.71
C ILE A 178 -11.23 4.92 -16.36
N CYS A 179 -10.81 5.21 -15.12
CA CYS A 179 -10.45 6.57 -14.70
C CYS A 179 -9.26 7.11 -15.50
N PHE A 180 -8.25 6.29 -15.79
CA PHE A 180 -7.13 6.66 -16.64
C PHE A 180 -7.60 7.08 -18.04
N TRP A 181 -8.47 6.31 -18.67
CA TRP A 181 -9.03 6.67 -19.97
C TRP A 181 -9.87 7.95 -19.93
N TRP A 182 -10.59 8.17 -18.82
CA TRP A 182 -11.30 9.43 -18.59
C TRP A 182 -10.34 10.63 -18.52
N LEU A 183 -9.26 10.51 -17.75
CA LEU A 183 -8.26 11.58 -17.57
C LEU A 183 -7.42 11.85 -18.83
N THR A 184 -7.34 10.88 -19.73
CA THR A 184 -6.55 10.97 -20.99
C THR A 184 -7.40 11.01 -22.25
N ARG A 185 -8.73 11.25 -22.12
CA ARG A 185 -9.68 11.18 -23.25
C ARG A 185 -9.38 12.15 -24.39
N ASP A 186 -8.77 13.29 -24.10
CA ASP A 186 -8.38 14.32 -25.05
C ASP A 186 -7.23 13.89 -25.98
N LEU A 187 -6.48 12.85 -25.63
CA LEU A 187 -5.43 12.29 -26.50
C LEU A 187 -6.01 11.54 -27.71
N GLY A 188 -7.31 11.25 -27.74
CA GLY A 188 -7.99 10.65 -28.89
C GLY A 188 -7.42 9.31 -29.33
N VAL A 189 -6.94 8.49 -28.37
CA VAL A 189 -6.30 7.21 -28.68
C VAL A 189 -7.27 6.17 -29.26
N SER A 190 -6.73 5.30 -30.12
CA SER A 190 -7.50 4.26 -30.80
C SER A 190 -8.01 3.19 -29.82
N TRP A 191 -9.06 2.48 -30.24
CA TRP A 191 -9.57 1.32 -29.51
C TRP A 191 -8.51 0.23 -29.28
N PHE A 192 -7.64 0.01 -30.25
CA PHE A 192 -6.53 -0.96 -30.13
C PHE A 192 -5.56 -0.59 -29.01
N GLN A 193 -5.29 0.70 -28.77
CA GLN A 193 -4.48 1.14 -27.65
C GLN A 193 -5.16 0.86 -26.31
N ARG A 194 -6.47 1.08 -26.20
CA ARG A 194 -7.24 0.74 -25.01
C ARG A 194 -7.27 -0.77 -24.73
N LEU A 195 -7.39 -1.60 -25.77
CA LEU A 195 -7.25 -3.05 -25.63
C LEU A 195 -5.85 -3.45 -25.15
N ALA A 196 -4.81 -2.79 -25.66
CA ALA A 196 -3.46 -3.02 -25.20
C ALA A 196 -3.30 -2.64 -23.71
N ASP A 197 -3.92 -1.56 -23.25
CA ASP A 197 -3.92 -1.18 -21.82
C ASP A 197 -4.58 -2.27 -20.97
N VAL A 198 -5.74 -2.80 -21.40
CA VAL A 198 -6.40 -3.94 -20.72
C VAL A 198 -5.46 -5.13 -20.67
N ALA A 199 -4.84 -5.50 -21.79
CA ALA A 199 -3.95 -6.66 -21.86
C ALA A 199 -2.73 -6.52 -20.93
N TRP A 200 -2.11 -5.33 -20.87
CA TRP A 200 -0.96 -5.09 -20.00
C TRP A 200 -1.34 -5.02 -18.52
N LEU A 201 -2.50 -4.46 -18.17
CA LEU A 201 -2.98 -4.46 -16.80
C LEU A 201 -3.39 -5.87 -16.35
N ALA A 202 -4.02 -6.64 -17.24
CA ALA A 202 -4.32 -8.05 -17.00
C ALA A 202 -3.04 -8.89 -16.86
N ALA A 203 -2.01 -8.62 -17.67
CA ALA A 203 -0.71 -9.26 -17.55
C ALA A 203 -0.05 -8.95 -16.20
N LEU A 204 -0.14 -7.70 -15.72
CA LEU A 204 0.37 -7.33 -14.40
C LEU A 204 -0.34 -8.10 -13.28
N TRP A 205 -1.67 -8.13 -13.33
CA TRP A 205 -2.45 -8.90 -12.36
C TRP A 205 -2.14 -10.40 -12.44
N LEU A 206 -2.11 -10.97 -13.66
CA LEU A 206 -1.85 -12.40 -13.85
C LEU A 206 -0.45 -12.81 -13.32
N VAL A 207 0.59 -12.02 -13.61
CA VAL A 207 1.94 -12.28 -13.10
C VAL A 207 1.97 -12.20 -11.58
N LEU A 208 1.26 -11.22 -10.99
CA LEU A 208 1.14 -11.08 -9.55
C LEU A 208 0.42 -12.28 -8.93
N ASP A 209 -0.70 -12.71 -9.50
CA ASP A 209 -1.50 -13.84 -9.04
C ASP A 209 -0.69 -15.16 -9.12
N LEU A 210 0.01 -15.38 -10.24
CA LEU A 210 0.86 -16.56 -10.45
C LEU A 210 2.05 -16.64 -9.48
N ILE A 211 2.62 -15.51 -9.06
CA ILE A 211 3.76 -15.46 -8.13
C ILE A 211 3.29 -15.56 -6.67
N SER A 212 2.12 -15.03 -6.34
CA SER A 212 1.62 -14.91 -4.97
C SER A 212 1.58 -16.20 -4.16
N PRO A 213 1.31 -17.41 -4.72
CA PRO A 213 1.37 -18.65 -3.96
C PRO A 213 2.78 -19.10 -3.55
N TYR A 214 3.80 -18.63 -4.26
CA TYR A 214 5.19 -19.10 -4.13
C TYR A 214 6.11 -18.10 -3.44
N ALA A 215 5.72 -16.84 -3.36
CA ALA A 215 6.53 -15.76 -2.81
C ALA A 215 5.80 -15.01 -1.70
N THR A 216 6.56 -14.51 -0.73
CA THR A 216 6.01 -13.58 0.26
C THR A 216 5.48 -12.32 -0.43
N PRO A 217 4.43 -11.67 0.11
CA PRO A 217 3.80 -10.52 -0.55
C PRO A 217 4.78 -9.40 -0.93
N ASP A 218 5.80 -9.13 -0.09
CA ASP A 218 6.84 -8.12 -0.36
C ASP A 218 7.63 -8.41 -1.64
N ALA A 219 7.96 -9.69 -1.91
CA ALA A 219 8.64 -10.09 -3.13
C ALA A 219 7.70 -10.16 -4.33
N ALA A 220 6.47 -10.65 -4.14
CA ALA A 220 5.51 -10.85 -5.22
C ALA A 220 5.16 -9.54 -5.94
N GLY A 221 4.84 -8.48 -5.19
CA GLY A 221 4.45 -7.19 -5.76
C GLY A 221 5.56 -6.52 -6.56
N ILE A 222 6.77 -6.46 -5.99
CA ILE A 222 7.91 -5.82 -6.68
C ILE A 222 8.33 -6.62 -7.91
N ALA A 223 8.33 -7.97 -7.83
CA ALA A 223 8.69 -8.83 -8.94
C ALA A 223 7.68 -8.73 -10.09
N ALA A 224 6.37 -8.77 -9.80
CA ALA A 224 5.33 -8.64 -10.82
C ALA A 224 5.44 -7.31 -11.57
N CYS A 225 5.56 -6.19 -10.84
CA CYS A 225 5.74 -4.88 -11.44
C CYS A 225 7.03 -4.80 -12.28
N ALA A 226 8.15 -5.33 -11.78
CA ALA A 226 9.44 -5.31 -12.49
C ALA A 226 9.37 -6.12 -13.80
N ILE A 227 8.83 -7.34 -13.76
CA ILE A 227 8.72 -8.22 -14.93
C ILE A 227 7.86 -7.55 -16.02
N VAL A 228 6.68 -7.06 -15.65
CA VAL A 228 5.76 -6.48 -16.64
C VAL A 228 6.25 -5.12 -17.15
N ALA A 229 6.87 -4.30 -16.29
CA ALA A 229 7.50 -3.05 -16.73
C ALA A 229 8.65 -3.30 -17.70
N ALA A 230 9.50 -4.30 -17.44
CA ALA A 230 10.59 -4.69 -18.34
C ALA A 230 10.05 -5.22 -19.68
N ALA A 231 9.04 -6.10 -19.65
CA ALA A 231 8.39 -6.61 -20.85
C ALA A 231 7.77 -5.49 -21.68
N ARG A 232 7.09 -4.54 -21.03
CA ARG A 232 6.49 -3.37 -21.68
C ARG A 232 7.54 -2.45 -22.29
N LEU A 233 8.66 -2.21 -21.60
CA LEU A 233 9.78 -1.42 -22.13
C LEU A 233 10.35 -2.05 -23.40
N VAL A 234 10.56 -3.36 -23.39
CA VAL A 234 11.06 -4.10 -24.58
C VAL A 234 10.04 -4.01 -25.72
N TRP A 235 8.76 -4.14 -25.44
CA TRP A 235 7.69 -4.06 -26.44
C TRP A 235 7.60 -2.68 -27.12
N ASP A 236 7.59 -1.61 -26.31
CA ASP A 236 7.36 -0.25 -26.78
C ASP A 236 8.60 0.39 -27.41
N GLU A 237 9.78 0.24 -26.80
CA GLU A 237 10.99 0.98 -27.17
C GLU A 237 11.96 0.11 -27.98
N ARG A 238 11.79 -1.22 -27.97
CA ARG A 238 12.68 -2.19 -28.64
C ARG A 238 14.16 -1.85 -28.43
N PRO A 239 14.61 -1.67 -27.17
CA PRO A 239 15.94 -1.19 -26.87
C PRO A 239 16.99 -2.17 -27.37
N THR A 240 18.11 -1.66 -27.88
CA THR A 240 19.29 -2.49 -28.11
C THR A 240 19.79 -3.05 -26.77
N PRO A 241 20.53 -4.17 -26.77
CA PRO A 241 21.08 -4.73 -25.52
C PRO A 241 21.88 -3.71 -24.71
N ALA A 242 22.65 -2.83 -25.38
CA ALA A 242 23.40 -1.76 -24.72
C ALA A 242 22.50 -0.71 -24.07
N GLN A 243 21.40 -0.33 -24.71
CA GLN A 243 20.41 0.59 -24.14
C GLN A 243 19.67 -0.04 -22.96
N ALA A 244 19.24 -1.30 -23.08
CA ALA A 244 18.62 -2.04 -21.98
C ALA A 244 19.56 -2.13 -20.78
N PHE A 245 20.82 -2.50 -20.99
CA PHE A 245 21.85 -2.55 -19.96
C PHE A 245 22.05 -1.18 -19.29
N ALA A 246 22.12 -0.10 -20.08
CA ALA A 246 22.25 1.25 -19.53
C ALA A 246 21.08 1.65 -18.63
N VAL A 247 19.84 1.26 -18.97
CA VAL A 247 18.66 1.49 -18.12
C VAL A 247 18.78 0.69 -16.80
N LEU A 248 19.10 -0.62 -16.90
CA LEU A 248 19.28 -1.47 -15.71
C LEU A 248 20.43 -0.97 -14.82
N ALA A 249 21.57 -0.61 -15.43
CA ALA A 249 22.71 -0.07 -14.72
C ALA A 249 22.39 1.25 -13.98
N ARG A 250 21.51 2.08 -14.56
CA ARG A 250 21.06 3.31 -13.90
C ARG A 250 20.15 3.04 -12.73
N GLN A 251 19.28 2.02 -12.83
CA GLN A 251 18.31 1.61 -11.82
C GLN A 251 18.84 0.45 -10.94
N TRP A 252 20.15 0.21 -10.94
CA TRP A 252 20.75 -0.94 -10.28
C TRP A 252 20.32 -1.16 -8.83
N PRO A 253 20.07 -0.13 -7.97
CA PRO A 253 19.68 -0.38 -6.60
C PRO A 253 18.31 -1.06 -6.50
N TYR A 254 17.37 -0.70 -7.38
CA TYR A 254 16.04 -1.30 -7.44
C TYR A 254 16.05 -2.67 -8.11
N VAL A 255 16.90 -2.86 -9.14
CA VAL A 255 17.14 -4.17 -9.75
C VAL A 255 17.74 -5.12 -8.72
N ALA A 256 18.75 -4.68 -7.98
CA ALA A 256 19.39 -5.46 -6.92
C ALA A 256 18.40 -5.78 -5.79
N LEU A 257 17.52 -4.82 -5.40
CA LEU A 257 16.46 -5.05 -4.42
C LEU A 257 15.52 -6.16 -4.89
N THR A 258 15.03 -6.07 -6.13
CA THR A 258 14.13 -7.09 -6.71
C THR A 258 14.79 -8.47 -6.71
N LEU A 259 16.07 -8.57 -7.15
CA LEU A 259 16.82 -9.82 -7.19
C LEU A 259 17.10 -10.38 -5.79
N ALA A 260 17.45 -9.51 -4.82
CA ALA A 260 17.73 -9.93 -3.44
C ALA A 260 16.46 -10.46 -2.75
N LEU A 261 15.32 -9.79 -2.96
CA LEU A 261 14.04 -10.27 -2.43
C LEU A 261 13.60 -11.55 -3.11
N ALA A 262 13.60 -11.60 -4.44
CA ALA A 262 13.26 -12.82 -5.18
C ALA A 262 14.19 -13.98 -4.77
N GLY A 263 15.50 -13.75 -4.72
CA GLY A 263 16.48 -14.76 -4.31
C GLY A 263 16.24 -15.28 -2.90
N SER A 264 16.04 -14.37 -1.92
CA SER A 264 15.83 -14.76 -0.52
C SER A 264 14.46 -15.41 -0.26
N ARG A 265 13.49 -15.30 -1.18
CA ARG A 265 12.14 -15.87 -1.05
C ARG A 265 11.92 -17.11 -1.89
N LEU A 266 12.51 -17.17 -3.10
CA LEU A 266 12.28 -18.24 -4.08
C LEU A 266 13.39 -19.28 -4.09
N VAL A 267 14.59 -18.96 -3.58
CA VAL A 267 15.72 -19.90 -3.49
C VAL A 267 15.82 -20.43 -2.07
N PRO A 268 15.49 -21.71 -1.81
CA PRO A 268 15.41 -22.26 -0.44
C PRO A 268 16.70 -22.10 0.38
N GLU A 269 17.86 -22.27 -0.26
CA GLU A 269 19.17 -22.18 0.39
C GLU A 269 19.45 -20.74 0.88
N ILE A 270 19.14 -19.74 0.06
CA ILE A 270 19.28 -18.32 0.42
C ILE A 270 18.26 -17.97 1.52
N GLY A 271 17.03 -18.47 1.37
CA GLY A 271 15.99 -18.33 2.38
C GLY A 271 16.39 -18.90 3.74
N ALA A 272 16.99 -20.10 3.76
CA ALA A 272 17.50 -20.73 4.97
C ALA A 272 18.61 -19.89 5.62
N ILE A 273 19.60 -19.46 4.84
CA ILE A 273 20.72 -18.63 5.33
C ILE A 273 20.20 -17.32 5.94
N THR A 274 19.26 -16.64 5.27
CA THR A 274 18.74 -15.36 5.76
C THR A 274 17.87 -15.49 7.01
N LYS A 275 17.34 -16.69 7.29
CA LYS A 275 16.56 -17.02 8.49
C LYS A 275 17.37 -17.62 9.64
N THR A 276 18.68 -17.85 9.49
CA THR A 276 19.52 -18.45 10.55
C THR A 276 19.53 -17.64 11.83
N VAL A 277 19.45 -16.31 11.72
CA VAL A 277 19.31 -15.42 12.86
C VAL A 277 17.86 -15.02 12.99
N ALA A 278 17.16 -15.64 13.94
CA ALA A 278 15.80 -15.27 14.30
C ALA A 278 15.80 -14.71 15.73
N LEU A 279 15.13 -13.60 15.95
CA LEU A 279 14.92 -13.07 17.28
C LEU A 279 13.89 -13.93 18.01
N PRO A 280 14.20 -14.36 19.25
CA PRO A 280 13.26 -15.14 20.05
C PRO A 280 12.02 -14.30 20.35
N THR A 281 10.85 -14.90 20.21
CA THR A 281 9.56 -14.24 20.45
C THR A 281 8.76 -15.00 21.52
N ALA A 282 7.86 -14.31 22.19
CA ALA A 282 6.85 -14.96 22.99
C ALA A 282 5.92 -15.78 22.04
N SER A 283 5.29 -16.82 22.56
CA SER A 283 4.53 -17.81 21.78
C SER A 283 3.39 -17.24 20.91
N ASN A 284 2.97 -16.01 21.16
CA ASN A 284 1.89 -15.31 20.47
C ASN A 284 2.36 -14.17 19.55
N LEU A 285 3.68 -14.03 19.33
CA LEU A 285 4.24 -13.01 18.46
C LEU A 285 4.84 -13.64 17.19
N PRO A 286 4.74 -12.98 16.03
CA PRO A 286 5.37 -13.48 14.80
C PRO A 286 6.90 -13.51 14.94
N ALA A 287 7.54 -14.53 14.39
CA ALA A 287 9.00 -14.64 14.37
C ALA A 287 9.61 -13.52 13.51
N PHE A 288 10.69 -12.90 13.97
CA PHE A 288 11.37 -11.85 13.24
C PHE A 288 12.81 -12.29 12.89
N ALA A 289 13.05 -12.49 11.58
CA ALA A 289 14.39 -12.79 11.04
C ALA A 289 14.96 -11.54 10.36
N PRO A 290 15.88 -10.79 11.02
CA PRO A 290 16.34 -9.49 10.53
C PRO A 290 16.93 -9.52 9.13
N PHE A 291 17.76 -10.53 8.79
CA PHE A 291 18.39 -10.65 7.47
C PHE A 291 17.44 -11.12 6.38
N HIS A 292 16.32 -11.74 6.76
CA HIS A 292 15.25 -12.11 5.83
C HIS A 292 14.28 -10.95 5.60
N HIS A 293 14.23 -9.99 6.52
CA HIS A 293 13.29 -8.87 6.48
C HIS A 293 13.66 -7.85 5.39
N ALA A 294 12.65 -7.31 4.71
CA ALA A 294 12.84 -6.38 3.60
C ALA A 294 13.65 -5.12 3.98
N SER A 295 13.50 -4.63 5.21
CA SER A 295 14.24 -3.46 5.69
C SER A 295 15.76 -3.64 5.66
N PHE A 296 16.26 -4.87 5.87
CA PHE A 296 17.69 -5.17 5.76
C PHE A 296 18.21 -4.91 4.33
N TRP A 297 17.50 -5.43 3.32
CA TRP A 297 17.90 -5.27 1.92
C TRP A 297 17.80 -3.81 1.47
N LEU A 298 16.74 -3.11 1.88
CA LEU A 298 16.59 -1.67 1.62
C LEU A 298 17.75 -0.86 2.22
N LEU A 299 18.10 -1.12 3.48
CA LEU A 299 19.18 -0.43 4.17
C LEU A 299 20.55 -0.77 3.57
N ALA A 300 20.82 -2.05 3.34
CA ALA A 300 22.08 -2.50 2.74
C ALA A 300 22.31 -1.87 1.36
N LEU A 301 21.27 -1.83 0.52
CA LEU A 301 21.35 -1.22 -0.80
C LEU A 301 21.44 0.30 -0.75
N ALA A 302 20.81 0.96 0.22
CA ALA A 302 21.00 2.40 0.46
C ALA A 302 22.46 2.72 0.81
N LEU A 303 23.08 1.93 1.70
CA LEU A 303 24.47 2.08 2.06
C LEU A 303 25.42 1.82 0.88
N LEU A 304 25.19 0.76 0.12
CA LEU A 304 25.97 0.44 -1.10
C LEU A 304 25.82 1.53 -2.17
N ALA A 305 24.59 2.03 -2.38
CA ALA A 305 24.31 3.05 -3.38
C ALA A 305 24.89 4.43 -2.99
N SER A 306 25.16 4.66 -1.72
CA SER A 306 25.82 5.89 -1.25
C SER A 306 27.28 5.99 -1.75
N ARG A 307 27.89 4.86 -2.11
CA ARG A 307 29.29 4.78 -2.60
C ARG A 307 30.28 5.51 -1.69
N GLY A 308 30.13 5.37 -0.37
CA GLY A 308 30.97 6.02 0.65
C GLY A 308 30.68 7.49 0.88
N LYS A 309 29.69 8.09 0.21
CA LYS A 309 29.22 9.45 0.53
C LYS A 309 28.38 9.44 1.80
N ALA A 310 28.25 10.59 2.43
CA ALA A 310 27.40 10.74 3.60
C ALA A 310 25.96 10.33 3.30
N VAL A 311 25.43 9.40 4.08
CA VAL A 311 24.07 8.89 3.93
C VAL A 311 23.08 9.93 4.49
N PRO A 312 22.04 10.34 3.78
CA PRO A 312 21.13 11.42 4.18
C PRO A 312 20.10 10.96 5.24
N VAL A 313 20.58 10.44 6.36
CA VAL A 313 19.77 9.89 7.48
C VAL A 313 18.76 10.91 8.01
N ALA A 314 19.21 12.17 8.23
CA ALA A 314 18.34 13.22 8.76
C ALA A 314 17.20 13.56 7.79
N ALA A 315 17.48 13.60 6.49
CA ALA A 315 16.46 13.84 5.46
C ALA A 315 15.47 12.69 5.39
N ALA A 316 15.95 11.45 5.38
CA ALA A 316 15.10 10.26 5.40
C ALA A 316 14.20 10.22 6.65
N TRP A 317 14.76 10.52 7.83
CA TRP A 317 14.00 10.58 9.07
C TRP A 317 12.94 11.68 9.04
N SER A 318 13.29 12.89 8.60
CA SER A 318 12.33 14.01 8.54
C SER A 318 11.12 13.71 7.68
N GLN A 319 11.29 12.89 6.62
CA GLN A 319 10.24 12.52 5.68
C GLN A 319 9.42 11.31 6.16
N SER A 320 10.05 10.32 6.81
CA SER A 320 9.38 9.07 7.23
C SER A 320 8.73 9.15 8.61
N LYS A 321 9.24 9.99 9.53
CA LYS A 321 8.82 10.02 10.94
C LYS A 321 7.31 10.16 11.13
N ARG A 322 6.63 11.02 10.36
CA ARG A 322 5.17 11.22 10.50
C ARG A 322 4.40 9.94 10.18
N ALA A 323 4.79 9.25 9.10
CA ALA A 323 4.17 7.98 8.71
C ALA A 323 4.47 6.86 9.71
N ILE A 324 5.70 6.80 10.23
CA ILE A 324 6.11 5.85 11.27
C ILE A 324 5.27 6.04 12.53
N PHE A 325 5.20 7.27 13.07
CA PHE A 325 4.42 7.55 14.28
C PHE A 325 2.93 7.33 14.07
N ALA A 326 2.37 7.74 12.91
CA ALA A 326 0.97 7.49 12.59
C ALA A 326 0.67 5.98 12.55
N GLY A 327 1.47 5.20 11.83
CA GLY A 327 1.28 3.75 11.76
C GLY A 327 1.39 3.07 13.12
N ALA A 328 2.41 3.43 13.92
CA ALA A 328 2.57 2.87 15.26
C ALA A 328 1.39 3.20 16.18
N THR A 329 0.85 4.41 16.12
CA THR A 329 -0.31 4.80 16.95
C THR A 329 -1.59 4.09 16.52
N PHE A 330 -1.80 3.85 15.21
CA PHE A 330 -2.94 3.06 14.73
C PHE A 330 -2.84 1.58 15.15
N ILE A 331 -1.63 1.00 15.09
CA ILE A 331 -1.39 -0.37 15.56
C ILE A 331 -1.68 -0.46 17.06
N LEU A 332 -1.19 0.49 17.86
CA LEU A 332 -1.47 0.54 19.29
C LEU A 332 -2.97 0.65 19.58
N PHE A 333 -3.70 1.48 18.82
CA PHE A 333 -5.15 1.63 18.97
C PHE A 333 -5.88 0.32 18.65
N GLY A 334 -5.54 -0.33 17.55
CA GLY A 334 -6.12 -1.62 17.18
C GLY A 334 -5.87 -2.71 18.22
N GLU A 335 -4.63 -2.83 18.71
CA GLU A 335 -4.28 -3.80 19.76
C GLU A 335 -4.99 -3.49 21.09
N ALA A 336 -5.13 -2.22 21.45
CA ALA A 336 -5.88 -1.82 22.64
C ALA A 336 -7.37 -2.18 22.54
N LEU A 337 -7.99 -2.02 21.37
CA LEU A 337 -9.36 -2.44 21.11
C LEU A 337 -9.52 -3.97 21.18
N ALA A 338 -8.60 -4.71 20.55
CA ALA A 338 -8.64 -6.16 20.49
C ALA A 338 -8.47 -6.79 21.88
N GLN A 339 -7.36 -6.50 22.56
CA GLN A 339 -7.01 -7.13 23.82
C GLN A 339 -7.80 -6.57 25.00
N GLY A 340 -8.35 -5.36 24.87
CA GLY A 340 -9.27 -4.77 25.85
C GLY A 340 -10.69 -5.34 25.81
N GLY A 341 -11.01 -6.23 24.84
CA GLY A 341 -12.33 -6.82 24.68
C GLY A 341 -13.39 -5.89 24.07
N PHE A 342 -12.99 -4.69 23.61
CA PHE A 342 -13.90 -3.72 22.98
C PHE A 342 -14.37 -4.22 21.61
N ALA A 343 -13.48 -4.84 20.83
CA ALA A 343 -13.79 -5.39 19.53
C ALA A 343 -14.91 -6.44 19.63
N ALA A 344 -14.77 -7.41 20.53
CA ALA A 344 -15.77 -8.46 20.72
C ALA A 344 -17.14 -7.89 21.11
N ALA A 345 -17.20 -6.97 22.07
CA ALA A 345 -18.46 -6.37 22.51
C ALA A 345 -19.18 -5.58 21.42
N LEU A 346 -18.44 -4.92 20.53
CA LEU A 346 -19.00 -4.18 19.38
C LEU A 346 -19.52 -5.13 18.30
N VAL A 347 -18.77 -6.21 18.03
CA VAL A 347 -19.15 -7.23 17.06
C VAL A 347 -20.42 -7.94 17.51
N ASP A 348 -20.52 -8.34 18.77
CA ASP A 348 -21.72 -8.97 19.31
C ASP A 348 -22.96 -8.07 19.13
N ALA A 349 -22.84 -6.78 19.48
CA ALA A 349 -23.93 -5.83 19.31
C ALA A 349 -24.32 -5.64 17.84
N TYR A 350 -23.32 -5.52 16.95
CA TYR A 350 -23.55 -5.32 15.52
C TYR A 350 -24.18 -6.56 14.87
N THR A 351 -23.71 -7.76 15.23
CA THR A 351 -24.25 -9.01 14.69
C THR A 351 -25.70 -9.23 15.11
N GLN A 352 -26.08 -8.83 16.33
CA GLN A 352 -27.48 -8.87 16.80
C GLN A 352 -28.40 -7.99 15.95
N ILE A 353 -27.89 -6.87 15.41
CA ILE A 353 -28.67 -5.93 14.58
C ILE A 353 -28.67 -6.36 13.11
N ALA A 354 -27.51 -6.70 12.55
CA ALA A 354 -27.30 -6.90 11.12
C ALA A 354 -27.46 -8.37 10.68
N GLY A 355 -27.40 -9.33 11.59
CA GLY A 355 -27.49 -10.76 11.27
C GLY A 355 -26.43 -11.21 10.26
N SER A 356 -26.84 -11.94 9.23
CA SER A 356 -25.93 -12.42 8.16
C SER A 356 -25.31 -11.31 7.31
N LEU A 357 -25.87 -10.09 7.33
CA LEU A 357 -25.31 -8.93 6.62
C LEU A 357 -24.15 -8.29 7.39
N ALA A 358 -23.82 -8.76 8.60
CA ALA A 358 -22.74 -8.20 9.39
C ALA A 358 -21.39 -8.21 8.66
N ILE A 359 -21.13 -9.21 7.82
CA ILE A 359 -19.88 -9.31 7.04
C ILE A 359 -19.70 -8.14 6.04
N ALA A 360 -20.79 -7.51 5.58
CA ALA A 360 -20.72 -6.37 4.66
C ALA A 360 -19.99 -5.14 5.23
N VAL A 361 -19.82 -5.07 6.56
CA VAL A 361 -19.05 -4.00 7.20
C VAL A 361 -17.55 -4.08 6.86
N VAL A 362 -17.04 -5.25 6.53
CA VAL A 362 -15.60 -5.48 6.28
C VAL A 362 -15.04 -4.59 5.15
N PRO A 363 -15.58 -4.61 3.91
CA PRO A 363 -15.11 -3.72 2.85
C PRO A 363 -15.43 -2.25 3.13
N ILE A 364 -16.54 -1.93 3.81
CA ILE A 364 -16.90 -0.55 4.16
C ILE A 364 -15.85 0.05 5.11
N LEU A 365 -15.50 -0.66 6.18
CA LEU A 365 -14.47 -0.22 7.10
C LEU A 365 -13.09 -0.19 6.43
N GLY A 366 -12.82 -1.11 5.49
CA GLY A 366 -11.64 -1.06 4.65
C GLY A 366 -11.56 0.24 3.87
N ALA A 367 -12.62 0.60 3.14
CA ALA A 367 -12.68 1.85 2.36
C ALA A 367 -12.50 3.09 3.23
N LEU A 368 -13.26 3.20 4.32
CA LEU A 368 -13.18 4.33 5.25
C LEU A 368 -11.81 4.43 5.92
N GLY A 369 -11.25 3.29 6.35
CA GLY A 369 -9.94 3.22 6.97
C GLY A 369 -8.83 3.62 5.99
N GLY A 370 -8.85 3.10 4.77
CA GLY A 370 -7.89 3.46 3.72
C GLY A 370 -7.92 4.94 3.37
N MET A 371 -9.11 5.49 3.18
CA MET A 371 -9.31 6.91 2.89
C MET A 371 -8.84 7.79 4.06
N ALA A 372 -9.21 7.46 5.29
CA ALA A 372 -8.86 8.24 6.47
C ALA A 372 -7.36 8.22 6.77
N THR A 373 -6.74 7.05 6.73
CA THR A 373 -5.34 6.85 7.16
C THR A 373 -4.31 7.00 6.04
N GLY A 374 -4.71 6.80 4.79
CA GLY A 374 -3.79 6.72 3.65
C GLY A 374 -2.89 5.48 3.66
N SER A 375 -3.24 4.46 4.44
CA SER A 375 -2.45 3.25 4.63
C SER A 375 -3.34 2.02 4.80
N ALA A 376 -3.13 1.00 3.98
CA ALA A 376 -3.85 -0.28 4.12
C ALA A 376 -3.51 -0.96 5.45
N LEU A 377 -2.25 -0.89 5.91
CA LEU A 377 -1.85 -1.43 7.21
C LEU A 377 -2.57 -0.72 8.36
N ALA A 378 -2.59 0.62 8.38
CA ALA A 378 -3.25 1.37 9.44
C ALA A 378 -4.77 1.11 9.45
N ALA A 379 -5.40 0.99 8.28
CA ALA A 379 -6.79 0.58 8.16
C ALA A 379 -7.02 -0.82 8.74
N SER A 380 -6.15 -1.78 8.40
CA SER A 380 -6.23 -3.14 8.93
C SER A 380 -5.99 -3.19 10.43
N ALA A 381 -5.03 -2.43 10.96
CA ALA A 381 -4.73 -2.38 12.38
C ALA A 381 -5.94 -1.94 13.22
N VAL A 382 -6.73 -0.99 12.71
CA VAL A 382 -7.94 -0.53 13.40
C VAL A 382 -9.12 -1.46 13.17
N ASN A 383 -9.31 -1.94 11.94
CA ASN A 383 -10.56 -2.56 11.53
C ASN A 383 -10.57 -4.10 11.65
N LEU A 384 -9.42 -4.77 11.39
CA LEU A 384 -9.39 -6.25 11.48
C LEU A 384 -9.74 -6.78 12.89
N PRO A 385 -9.23 -6.20 14.00
CA PRO A 385 -9.66 -6.62 15.32
C PRO A 385 -11.18 -6.54 15.54
N LEU A 386 -11.84 -5.59 14.87
CA LEU A 386 -13.30 -5.41 14.92
C LEU A 386 -14.06 -6.38 14.01
N THR A 387 -13.45 -6.86 12.94
CA THR A 387 -14.14 -7.60 11.87
C THR A 387 -13.78 -9.07 11.80
N LEU A 388 -12.62 -9.48 12.31
CA LEU A 388 -12.19 -10.89 12.33
C LEU A 388 -13.24 -11.85 12.89
N PRO A 389 -13.94 -11.54 14.01
CA PRO A 389 -14.98 -12.44 14.51
C PRO A 389 -16.17 -12.64 13.55
N LEU A 390 -16.36 -11.76 12.58
CA LEU A 390 -17.42 -11.84 11.57
C LEU A 390 -17.05 -12.72 10.37
N MET A 391 -15.76 -13.03 10.19
CA MET A 391 -15.25 -13.66 8.97
C MET A 391 -15.39 -15.20 8.94
N GLY A 392 -15.94 -15.79 10.00
CA GLY A 392 -16.19 -17.22 10.06
C GLY A 392 -14.94 -18.09 10.15
N ALA A 393 -15.04 -19.34 9.68
CA ALA A 393 -13.97 -20.34 9.79
C ALA A 393 -12.81 -20.11 8.80
N ASP A 394 -13.09 -19.52 7.64
CA ASP A 394 -12.06 -19.11 6.65
C ASP A 394 -12.07 -17.59 6.50
N PRO A 395 -11.21 -16.88 7.24
CA PRO A 395 -11.17 -15.42 7.18
C PRO A 395 -10.38 -14.87 5.97
N LEU A 396 -9.63 -15.71 5.25
CA LEU A 396 -8.68 -15.25 4.21
C LEU A 396 -9.32 -14.45 3.09
N PRO A 397 -10.46 -14.86 2.47
CA PRO A 397 -11.10 -14.06 1.42
C PRO A 397 -11.52 -12.68 1.92
N ALA A 398 -12.11 -12.61 3.11
CA ALA A 398 -12.57 -11.35 3.70
C ALA A 398 -11.40 -10.44 4.12
N ILE A 399 -10.28 -10.99 4.63
CA ILE A 399 -9.05 -10.22 4.89
C ILE A 399 -8.48 -9.69 3.58
N GLY A 400 -8.40 -10.53 2.53
CA GLY A 400 -7.93 -10.12 1.20
C GLY A 400 -8.77 -8.99 0.60
N ALA A 401 -10.09 -9.10 0.69
CA ALA A 401 -11.03 -8.08 0.26
C ALA A 401 -10.85 -6.77 1.07
N HIS A 402 -10.74 -6.86 2.41
CA HIS A 402 -10.47 -5.70 3.25
C HIS A 402 -9.19 -4.98 2.84
N VAL A 403 -8.08 -5.72 2.66
CA VAL A 403 -6.78 -5.15 2.26
C VAL A 403 -6.85 -4.50 0.89
N ALA A 404 -7.48 -5.16 -0.10
CA ALA A 404 -7.60 -4.63 -1.46
C ALA A 404 -8.44 -3.36 -1.51
N VAL A 405 -9.59 -3.34 -0.82
CA VAL A 405 -10.48 -2.18 -0.75
C VAL A 405 -9.82 -1.04 0.04
N ALA A 406 -9.26 -1.31 1.23
CA ALA A 406 -8.55 -0.30 2.01
C ALA A 406 -7.42 0.35 1.20
N ALA A 407 -6.64 -0.45 0.50
CA ALA A 407 -5.56 0.01 -0.34
C ALA A 407 -6.04 0.88 -1.51
N ALA A 408 -7.07 0.45 -2.25
CA ALA A 408 -7.62 1.23 -3.36
C ALA A 408 -8.15 2.61 -2.90
N PHE A 409 -8.79 2.67 -1.74
CA PHE A 409 -9.31 3.91 -1.18
C PHE A 409 -8.24 4.83 -0.59
N THR A 410 -6.98 4.39 -0.43
CA THR A 410 -5.87 5.29 -0.08
C THR A 410 -5.65 6.37 -1.14
N ALA A 411 -6.06 6.14 -2.40
CA ALA A 411 -6.04 7.13 -3.47
C ALA A 411 -6.86 8.41 -3.15
N PHE A 412 -7.80 8.31 -2.22
CA PHE A 412 -8.61 9.45 -1.75
C PHE A 412 -8.15 9.99 -0.40
N SER A 413 -7.08 9.47 0.16
CA SER A 413 -6.57 9.99 1.43
C SER A 413 -6.17 11.44 1.29
N PRO A 414 -6.68 12.33 2.17
CA PRO A 414 -6.33 13.75 2.15
C PRO A 414 -4.81 14.00 2.17
N ALA A 415 -4.06 13.20 2.90
CA ALA A 415 -2.61 13.33 2.96
C ALA A 415 -1.93 13.05 1.59
N ARG A 416 -2.36 11.99 0.89
CA ARG A 416 -1.82 11.62 -0.43
C ARG A 416 -2.28 12.59 -1.51
N VAL A 417 -3.56 12.97 -1.50
CA VAL A 417 -4.11 13.94 -2.45
C VAL A 417 -3.45 15.31 -2.29
N THR A 418 -3.25 15.79 -1.05
CA THR A 418 -2.54 17.04 -0.79
C THR A 418 -1.07 16.98 -1.24
N LEU A 419 -0.40 15.84 -1.05
CA LEU A 419 0.95 15.62 -1.55
C LEU A 419 0.98 15.72 -3.09
N ALA A 420 0.12 15.00 -3.79
CA ALA A 420 0.04 15.03 -5.25
C ALA A 420 -0.31 16.42 -5.78
N ALA A 421 -1.28 17.12 -5.15
CA ALA A 421 -1.64 18.49 -5.47
C ALA A 421 -0.46 19.45 -5.29
N GLY A 422 0.25 19.35 -4.16
CA GLY A 422 1.44 20.18 -3.90
C GLY A 422 2.55 19.97 -4.92
N LEU A 423 2.83 18.71 -5.27
CA LEU A 423 3.83 18.36 -6.29
C LEU A 423 3.42 18.79 -7.72
N SER A 424 2.11 18.97 -7.95
CA SER A 424 1.55 19.43 -9.24
C SER A 424 1.25 20.93 -9.28
N GLY A 425 1.78 21.70 -8.33
CA GLY A 425 1.61 23.16 -8.31
C GLY A 425 0.27 23.65 -7.77
N LEU A 426 -0.55 22.78 -7.19
CA LEU A 426 -1.89 23.06 -6.65
C LEU A 426 -1.94 23.02 -5.11
N ALA A 427 -0.93 23.56 -4.44
CA ALA A 427 -0.82 23.46 -2.97
C ALA A 427 -2.06 23.98 -2.20
N SER A 428 -2.84 24.89 -2.79
CA SER A 428 -4.03 25.50 -2.17
C SER A 428 -5.37 24.90 -2.62
N ASP A 429 -5.42 24.04 -3.66
CA ASP A 429 -6.68 23.49 -4.19
C ASP A 429 -6.63 21.96 -4.40
N ALA A 430 -6.48 21.23 -3.30
CA ALA A 430 -6.66 19.78 -3.32
C ALA A 430 -8.08 19.36 -3.75
N GLY A 431 -9.07 20.26 -3.61
CA GLY A 431 -10.44 20.03 -4.06
C GLY A 431 -10.57 19.81 -5.56
N ALA A 432 -9.70 20.43 -6.37
CA ALA A 432 -9.65 20.19 -7.81
C ALA A 432 -9.28 18.75 -8.14
N VAL A 433 -8.33 18.16 -7.41
CA VAL A 433 -7.91 16.76 -7.60
C VAL A 433 -9.05 15.79 -7.27
N TYR A 434 -9.79 16.03 -6.20
CA TYR A 434 -10.98 15.22 -5.86
C TYR A 434 -12.07 15.32 -6.94
N ARG A 435 -12.24 16.48 -7.60
CA ARG A 435 -13.18 16.61 -8.72
C ARG A 435 -12.80 15.71 -9.89
N GLU A 436 -11.52 15.64 -10.24
CA GLU A 436 -11.01 14.74 -11.29
C GLU A 436 -11.13 13.26 -10.91
N LEU A 437 -11.00 12.91 -9.63
CA LEU A 437 -11.10 11.53 -9.14
C LEU A 437 -12.54 11.06 -8.85
N ARG A 438 -13.58 11.89 -9.06
CA ARG A 438 -14.98 11.49 -8.82
C ARG A 438 -15.40 10.18 -9.52
N PRO A 439 -15.06 9.97 -10.82
CA PRO A 439 -15.41 8.71 -11.47
C PRO A 439 -14.78 7.50 -10.76
N LEU A 440 -13.53 7.65 -10.30
CA LEU A 440 -12.82 6.56 -9.63
C LEU A 440 -13.51 6.14 -8.33
N VAL A 441 -13.93 7.09 -7.47
CA VAL A 441 -14.57 6.74 -6.20
C VAL A 441 -15.88 5.98 -6.42
N VAL A 442 -16.70 6.42 -7.38
CA VAL A 442 -17.96 5.74 -7.70
C VAL A 442 -17.72 4.32 -8.19
N MET A 443 -16.77 4.16 -9.12
CA MET A 443 -16.45 2.84 -9.67
C MET A 443 -15.82 1.91 -8.64
N LEU A 444 -14.99 2.43 -7.71
CA LEU A 444 -14.42 1.64 -6.61
C LEU A 444 -15.48 1.21 -5.60
N CYS A 445 -16.48 2.04 -5.31
CA CYS A 445 -17.62 1.64 -4.47
C CYS A 445 -18.41 0.50 -5.13
N LEU A 446 -18.65 0.59 -6.42
CA LEU A 446 -19.33 -0.49 -7.17
C LEU A 446 -18.49 -1.77 -7.22
N ALA A 447 -17.19 -1.65 -7.44
CA ALA A 447 -16.27 -2.79 -7.45
C ALA A 447 -16.17 -3.46 -6.07
N ALA A 448 -16.12 -2.68 -4.99
CA ALA A 448 -16.11 -3.20 -3.62
C ALA A 448 -17.43 -3.92 -3.29
N ALA A 449 -18.57 -3.38 -3.73
CA ALA A 449 -19.87 -4.05 -3.58
C ALA A 449 -19.93 -5.35 -4.39
N ALA A 450 -19.44 -5.36 -5.62
CA ALA A 450 -19.37 -6.55 -6.46
C ALA A 450 -18.44 -7.61 -5.86
N LEU A 451 -17.26 -7.21 -5.38
CA LEU A 451 -16.34 -8.10 -4.68
C LEU A 451 -17.01 -8.77 -3.46
N PHE A 452 -17.79 -8.01 -2.70
CA PHE A 452 -18.53 -8.54 -1.57
C PHE A 452 -19.59 -9.58 -1.98
N VAL A 453 -20.33 -9.33 -3.08
CA VAL A 453 -21.42 -10.23 -3.53
C VAL A 453 -20.89 -11.53 -4.14
N TRP A 454 -19.77 -11.47 -4.86
CA TRP A 454 -19.28 -12.59 -5.69
C TRP A 454 -17.89 -13.10 -5.30
N GLY A 455 -17.16 -12.43 -4.45
CA GLY A 455 -15.76 -12.75 -4.14
C GLY A 455 -15.45 -13.05 -2.68
N VAL A 456 -16.38 -12.84 -1.76
CA VAL A 456 -16.31 -13.12 -0.32
C VAL A 456 -17.58 -13.80 0.11
#